data_eb923dc9fad6354d11c8073b6f97c9a4
#
_entry.id   eb923dc9fad6354d11c8073b6f97c9a4
#
_cell.length_a   1.000
_cell.length_b   1.000
_cell.length_c   1.000
_cell.angle_alpha   90.00
_cell.angle_beta   90.00
_cell.angle_gamma   90.00
#
_symmetry.space_group_name_H-M   'P 1'
#
loop_
_entity.id
_entity.type
_entity.pdbx_description
1 polymer ?
#
loop_
_entity_poly.entity_id
_entity_poly.type
_entity_poly.pdbx_seq_one_letter_code
_entity_poly.pdbx_strand_id
1 'polypeptide(L)'
;MEITEVRVFLKEGQDKKLKAYATVTFGNAFVVRNIKVIQGSRGYFIAMPSRKLKLSCPKCHFKNEVGSKFCNQCGGGIQPQAVGDLEDRDAKSEHRDIAHPITQDFREYLQNKILEAFNQEMSKGPSESAS
;
A
#
# COMPACT_ATOMS: atom_id res chain seq x y z
N MET A 1 2.22 19.94 7.95
CA MET A 1 3.17 18.81 8.10
C MET A 1 4.15 18.83 6.93
N GLU A 2 5.43 18.84 7.24
CA GLU A 2 6.44 18.98 6.21
C GLU A 2 7.20 17.67 6.02
N ILE A 3 7.45 17.32 4.76
CA ILE A 3 8.27 16.16 4.43
C ILE A 3 9.73 16.56 4.57
N THR A 4 10.45 15.89 5.46
CA THR A 4 11.84 16.21 5.74
C THR A 4 12.82 15.23 5.11
N GLU A 5 12.37 14.04 4.75
CA GLU A 5 13.21 13.07 4.04
C GLU A 5 12.34 12.12 3.23
N VAL A 6 12.83 11.76 2.05
CA VAL A 6 12.21 10.71 1.22
C VAL A 6 13.31 9.77 0.78
N ARG A 7 13.12 8.48 1.02
CA ARG A 7 14.02 7.44 0.54
C ARG A 7 13.26 6.52 -0.39
N VAL A 8 13.87 6.22 -1.53
CA VAL A 8 13.26 5.36 -2.54
C VAL A 8 14.16 4.17 -2.77
N PHE A 9 13.57 2.98 -2.70
CA PHE A 9 14.27 1.72 -2.96
C PHE A 9 13.68 1.10 -4.21
N LEU A 10 14.47 1.10 -5.29
CA LEU A 10 14.01 0.54 -6.55
C LEU A 10 13.81 -0.96 -6.39
N LYS A 11 12.69 -1.46 -6.91
CA LYS A 11 12.40 -2.87 -6.89
C LYS A 11 12.69 -3.49 -8.23
N GLU A 12 13.54 -4.48 -8.23
CA GLU A 12 13.77 -5.33 -9.39
C GLU A 12 12.97 -6.60 -9.17
N GLY A 13 12.36 -7.09 -10.22
CA GLY A 13 11.64 -8.33 -10.10
C GLY A 13 10.56 -8.47 -11.14
N GLN A 14 9.70 -9.46 -10.90
CA GLN A 14 8.72 -9.88 -11.88
C GLN A 14 7.46 -9.03 -11.91
N ASP A 15 7.23 -8.24 -10.88
CA ASP A 15 6.06 -7.37 -10.85
C ASP A 15 6.30 -6.17 -11.75
N LYS A 16 5.62 -6.16 -12.88
CA LYS A 16 5.82 -5.11 -13.88
C LYS A 16 5.26 -3.76 -13.46
N LYS A 17 4.31 -3.73 -12.55
CA LYS A 17 3.65 -2.49 -12.13
C LYS A 17 4.33 -1.85 -10.94
N LEU A 18 4.81 -2.64 -10.00
CA LEU A 18 5.47 -2.12 -8.82
C LEU A 18 6.93 -1.79 -9.15
N LYS A 19 7.27 -0.51 -9.08
CA LYS A 19 8.60 -0.04 -9.48
C LYS A 19 9.52 0.26 -8.30
N ALA A 20 8.95 0.66 -7.17
CA ALA A 20 9.77 1.03 -6.03
C ALA A 20 8.94 1.07 -4.76
N TYR A 21 9.66 1.05 -3.63
CA TYR A 21 9.08 1.35 -2.33
C TYR A 21 9.65 2.67 -1.84
N ALA A 22 8.85 3.45 -1.15
CA ALA A 22 9.30 4.72 -0.59
C ALA A 22 9.08 4.76 0.91
N THR A 23 9.99 5.42 1.59
CA THR A 23 9.88 5.73 3.01
C THR A 23 9.95 7.23 3.15
N VAL A 24 8.98 7.82 3.82
CA VAL A 24 8.86 9.28 3.94
C VAL A 24 8.88 9.67 5.41
N THR A 25 9.71 10.63 5.75
CA THR A 25 9.78 11.18 7.10
C THR A 25 9.13 12.56 7.13
N PHE A 26 8.29 12.77 8.11
CA PHE A 26 7.56 14.02 8.29
C PHE A 26 8.07 14.74 9.54
N GLY A 27 8.56 15.96 9.36
CA GLY A 27 8.97 16.80 10.47
C GLY A 27 10.05 16.18 11.36
N ASN A 28 10.87 15.29 10.84
CA ASN A 28 11.87 14.54 11.60
C ASN A 28 11.29 13.80 12.82
N ALA A 29 9.97 13.57 12.82
CA ALA A 29 9.30 13.00 13.98
C ALA A 29 8.45 11.80 13.65
N PHE A 30 8.04 11.64 12.40
CA PHE A 30 7.12 10.57 12.01
C PHE A 30 7.54 10.00 10.66
N VAL A 31 7.54 8.68 10.55
CA VAL A 31 7.95 8.01 9.32
C VAL A 31 6.83 7.08 8.83
N VAL A 32 6.61 7.07 7.52
CA VAL A 32 5.70 6.13 6.87
C VAL A 32 6.52 5.32 5.89
N ARG A 33 6.46 4.00 6.04
CA ARG A 33 7.20 3.05 5.20
C ARG A 33 6.26 2.33 4.24
N ASN A 34 6.86 1.68 3.26
CA ASN A 34 6.14 0.80 2.34
C ASN A 34 5.11 1.52 1.47
N ILE A 35 5.37 2.78 1.17
CA ILE A 35 4.62 3.47 0.15
C ILE A 35 5.14 2.93 -1.19
N LYS A 36 4.23 2.55 -2.07
CA LYS A 36 4.61 1.94 -3.35
C LYS A 36 4.59 2.95 -4.47
N VAL A 37 5.55 2.87 -5.36
CA VAL A 37 5.54 3.62 -6.62
C VAL A 37 5.11 2.64 -7.70
N ILE A 38 3.99 2.93 -8.34
CA ILE A 38 3.35 2.03 -9.29
C ILE A 38 3.25 2.71 -10.65
N GLN A 39 3.53 1.92 -11.69
CA GLN A 39 3.37 2.40 -13.06
C GLN A 39 1.97 2.11 -13.54
N GLY A 40 1.19 3.16 -13.77
CA GLY A 40 -0.14 3.05 -14.33
C GLY A 40 -0.16 3.38 -15.82
N SER A 41 -1.35 3.38 -16.39
CA SER A 41 -1.53 3.66 -17.81
C SER A 41 -1.19 5.11 -18.18
N ARG A 42 -1.26 6.02 -17.21
CA ARG A 42 -0.99 7.45 -17.44
C ARG A 42 0.29 7.94 -16.81
N GLY A 43 1.11 7.03 -16.30
CA GLY A 43 2.35 7.37 -15.65
C GLY A 43 2.45 6.77 -14.27
N TYR A 44 3.37 7.28 -13.49
CA TYR A 44 3.62 6.76 -12.15
C TYR A 44 2.68 7.39 -11.13
N PHE A 45 2.26 6.59 -10.16
CA PHE A 45 1.50 7.12 -9.02
C PHE A 45 1.93 6.36 -7.77
N ILE A 46 1.52 6.88 -6.62
CA ILE A 46 1.86 6.23 -5.35
C ILE A 46 0.64 5.48 -4.80
N ALA A 47 0.93 4.38 -4.12
CA ALA A 47 -0.07 3.65 -3.35
C ALA A 47 0.38 3.64 -1.90
N MET A 48 -0.51 4.04 -1.00
CA MET A 48 -0.20 4.11 0.41
C MET A 48 -0.05 2.71 0.99
N PRO A 49 0.67 2.58 2.13
CA PRO A 49 0.79 1.28 2.77
C PRO A 49 -0.58 0.76 3.17
N SER A 50 -0.84 -0.48 2.82
CA SER A 50 -2.14 -1.08 3.06
C SER A 50 -1.94 -2.52 3.49
N ARG A 51 -3.00 -3.07 4.06
CA ARG A 51 -3.03 -4.49 4.37
C ARG A 51 -4.28 -5.10 3.77
N LYS A 52 -4.18 -6.37 3.46
CA LYS A 52 -5.28 -7.09 2.89
C LYS A 52 -6.36 -7.28 3.96
N LEU A 53 -7.61 -7.01 3.60
CA LEU A 53 -8.72 -7.25 4.50
C LEU A 53 -8.90 -8.75 4.69
N LYS A 54 -9.27 -9.14 5.91
CA LYS A 54 -9.47 -10.54 6.24
C LYS A 54 -10.71 -10.71 7.10
N LEU A 55 -11.31 -11.89 6.98
CA LEU A 55 -12.50 -12.26 7.74
C LEU A 55 -12.13 -13.38 8.72
N SER A 56 -12.54 -13.22 9.96
CA SER A 56 -12.36 -14.28 10.96
C SER A 56 -13.39 -15.38 10.75
N CYS A 57 -12.93 -16.63 10.79
CA CYS A 57 -13.83 -17.75 10.75
C CYS A 57 -14.70 -17.75 12.02
N PRO A 58 -16.03 -17.91 11.91
CA PRO A 58 -16.87 -17.92 13.09
C PRO A 58 -16.66 -19.16 13.98
N LYS A 59 -16.04 -20.20 13.44
CA LYS A 59 -15.80 -21.42 14.21
C LYS A 59 -14.43 -21.47 14.84
N CYS A 60 -13.36 -21.22 14.05
CA CYS A 60 -11.99 -21.39 14.53
C CYS A 60 -11.23 -20.08 14.62
N HIS A 61 -11.82 -18.96 14.22
CA HIS A 61 -11.22 -17.63 14.26
C HIS A 61 -10.02 -17.43 13.35
N PHE A 62 -9.77 -18.36 12.44
CA PHE A 62 -8.70 -18.19 11.46
C PHE A 62 -9.03 -17.01 10.54
N LYS A 63 -8.02 -16.20 10.22
CA LYS A 63 -8.20 -15.04 9.35
C LYS A 63 -8.16 -15.48 7.89
N ASN A 64 -9.27 -15.34 7.19
CA ASN A 64 -9.40 -15.69 5.78
C ASN A 64 -9.51 -14.45 4.92
N GLU A 65 -9.18 -14.59 3.64
CA GLU A 65 -9.32 -13.49 2.70
C GLU A 65 -10.78 -13.16 2.47
N VAL A 66 -11.04 -11.87 2.21
CA VAL A 66 -12.38 -11.41 1.88
C VAL A 66 -12.84 -12.12 0.60
N GLY A 67 -14.08 -12.57 0.61
CA GLY A 67 -14.62 -13.33 -0.51
C GLY A 67 -14.50 -14.82 -0.38
N SER A 68 -13.79 -15.31 0.64
CA SER A 68 -13.71 -16.74 0.90
C SER A 68 -15.07 -17.28 1.29
N LYS A 69 -15.45 -18.42 0.70
CA LYS A 69 -16.70 -19.08 1.03
C LYS A 69 -16.53 -20.09 2.15
N PHE A 70 -15.33 -20.63 2.29
CA PHE A 70 -15.00 -21.62 3.29
C PHE A 70 -13.68 -21.25 3.96
N CYS A 71 -13.56 -21.61 5.23
CA CYS A 71 -12.34 -21.37 5.97
C CYS A 71 -11.23 -22.28 5.46
N ASN A 72 -10.05 -21.69 5.23
CA ASN A 72 -8.90 -22.45 4.76
C ASN A 72 -8.31 -23.37 5.83
N GLN A 73 -8.69 -23.15 7.10
CA GLN A 73 -8.17 -23.96 8.18
C GLN A 73 -9.10 -25.07 8.60
N CYS A 74 -10.36 -24.77 8.87
CA CYS A 74 -11.31 -25.75 9.38
C CYS A 74 -12.34 -26.22 8.37
N GLY A 75 -12.43 -25.56 7.21
CA GLY A 75 -13.37 -25.92 6.17
C GLY A 75 -14.79 -25.45 6.42
N GLY A 76 -15.05 -24.75 7.51
CA GLY A 76 -16.39 -24.24 7.81
C GLY A 76 -16.83 -23.14 6.87
N GLY A 77 -18.13 -23.01 6.66
CA GLY A 77 -18.67 -21.98 5.81
C GLY A 77 -18.48 -20.59 6.40
N ILE A 78 -18.21 -19.61 5.53
CA ILE A 78 -18.07 -18.21 5.91
C ILE A 78 -19.25 -17.45 5.35
N GLN A 79 -19.94 -16.69 6.22
CA GLN A 79 -21.13 -15.95 5.83
C GLN A 79 -20.75 -14.73 5.01
N PRO A 80 -21.36 -14.54 3.82
CA PRO A 80 -21.09 -13.36 3.03
C PRO A 80 -21.43 -12.04 3.72
N GLN A 81 -22.38 -12.05 4.63
CA GLN A 81 -22.77 -10.86 5.37
C GLN A 81 -21.63 -10.28 6.21
N ALA A 82 -20.67 -11.09 6.59
CA ALA A 82 -19.52 -10.61 7.35
C ALA A 82 -18.73 -9.59 6.55
N VAL A 83 -18.78 -9.67 5.23
CA VAL A 83 -18.13 -8.67 4.36
C VAL A 83 -18.87 -7.36 4.40
N GLY A 84 -20.19 -7.42 4.47
CA GLY A 84 -21.03 -6.23 4.53
C GLY A 84 -20.84 -5.40 5.80
N ASP A 85 -20.34 -6.00 6.84
CA ASP A 85 -20.07 -5.29 8.10
C ASP A 85 -18.80 -4.46 8.02
N LEU A 86 -17.97 -4.64 6.99
CA LEU A 86 -16.83 -3.81 6.75
C LEU A 86 -17.29 -2.48 6.16
N GLU A 87 -16.40 -1.51 6.18
CA GLU A 87 -16.72 -0.21 5.63
C GLU A 87 -17.20 -0.32 4.19
N ASP A 88 -18.33 0.30 3.91
CA ASP A 88 -18.95 0.20 2.59
C ASP A 88 -18.05 0.62 1.46
N ARG A 89 -17.29 1.67 1.70
CA ARG A 89 -16.37 2.20 0.69
C ARG A 89 -15.26 1.24 0.33
N ASP A 90 -14.98 0.29 1.21
CA ASP A 90 -13.94 -0.71 1.00
C ASP A 90 -14.51 -2.05 0.55
N ALA A 91 -15.81 -2.14 0.37
CA ALA A 91 -16.45 -3.42 0.05
C ALA A 91 -15.98 -4.01 -1.27
N LYS A 92 -15.54 -3.17 -2.19
CA LYS A 92 -15.04 -3.61 -3.50
C LYS A 92 -13.54 -3.82 -3.52
N SER A 93 -12.84 -3.48 -2.45
CA SER A 93 -11.40 -3.58 -2.36
C SER A 93 -11.01 -4.64 -1.35
N GLU A 94 -10.01 -5.42 -1.67
CA GLU A 94 -9.47 -6.41 -0.75
C GLU A 94 -8.42 -5.80 0.19
N HIS A 95 -8.14 -4.51 0.05
CA HIS A 95 -7.10 -3.83 0.81
C HIS A 95 -7.66 -2.62 1.52
N ARG A 96 -7.07 -2.31 2.66
CA ARG A 96 -7.39 -1.13 3.42
C ARG A 96 -6.09 -0.40 3.75
N ASP A 97 -6.04 0.89 3.47
CA ASP A 97 -4.86 1.68 3.78
C ASP A 97 -4.61 1.73 5.28
N ILE A 98 -3.34 1.55 5.64
CA ILE A 98 -2.90 1.68 7.03
C ILE A 98 -2.72 3.17 7.37
N ALA A 99 -2.26 3.94 6.39
CA ALA A 99 -2.05 5.37 6.53
C ALA A 99 -2.33 6.04 5.20
N HIS A 100 -2.95 7.23 5.22
CA HIS A 100 -3.18 7.97 3.99
C HIS A 100 -3.36 9.46 4.30
N PRO A 101 -3.06 10.34 3.34
CA PRO A 101 -3.36 11.75 3.49
C PRO A 101 -4.87 11.98 3.45
N ILE A 102 -5.33 12.93 4.24
CA ILE A 102 -6.76 13.20 4.33
C ILE A 102 -7.19 14.40 3.48
N THR A 103 -6.24 15.12 2.90
CA THR A 103 -6.55 16.22 2.00
C THR A 103 -5.95 15.97 0.62
N GLN A 104 -6.60 16.47 -0.41
CA GLN A 104 -6.11 16.36 -1.77
C GLN A 104 -4.79 17.10 -1.94
N ASP A 105 -4.67 18.27 -1.34
CA ASP A 105 -3.46 19.07 -1.45
C ASP A 105 -2.25 18.32 -0.89
N PHE A 106 -2.41 17.70 0.27
CA PHE A 106 -1.31 16.98 0.86
C PHE A 106 -0.98 15.72 0.07
N ARG A 107 -1.99 15.06 -0.49
CA ARG A 107 -1.77 13.89 -1.33
C ARG A 107 -0.92 14.25 -2.55
N GLU A 108 -1.22 15.38 -3.19
CA GLU A 108 -0.43 15.83 -4.33
C GLU A 108 1.00 16.19 -3.91
N TYR A 109 1.16 16.87 -2.80
CA TYR A 109 2.46 17.22 -2.26
C TYR A 109 3.29 15.96 -1.99
N LEU A 110 2.70 14.98 -1.32
CA LEU A 110 3.36 13.72 -1.01
C LEU A 110 3.76 12.97 -2.29
N GLN A 111 2.82 12.86 -3.24
CA GLN A 111 3.09 12.16 -4.48
C GLN A 111 4.21 12.84 -5.26
N ASN A 112 4.18 14.15 -5.37
CA ASN A 112 5.20 14.89 -6.09
C ASN A 112 6.58 14.70 -5.48
N LYS A 113 6.67 14.73 -4.16
CA LYS A 113 7.95 14.53 -3.47
C LYS A 113 8.49 13.12 -3.67
N ILE A 114 7.62 12.12 -3.60
CA ILE A 114 8.03 10.74 -3.79
C ILE A 114 8.46 10.50 -5.24
N LEU A 115 7.69 10.99 -6.20
CA LEU A 115 8.03 10.79 -7.61
C LEU A 115 9.29 11.53 -8.01
N GLU A 116 9.54 12.69 -7.42
CA GLU A 116 10.79 13.40 -7.64
C GLU A 116 11.97 12.57 -7.16
N ALA A 117 11.89 12.02 -5.95
CA ALA A 117 12.95 11.17 -5.43
C ALA A 117 13.09 9.89 -6.24
N PHE A 118 11.97 9.32 -6.70
CA PHE A 118 12.00 8.14 -7.55
C PHE A 118 12.75 8.40 -8.86
N ASN A 119 12.46 9.53 -9.50
CA ASN A 119 13.13 9.89 -10.73
C ASN A 119 14.62 10.09 -10.52
N GLN A 120 15.02 10.66 -9.38
CA GLN A 120 16.42 10.81 -9.05
C GLN A 120 17.12 9.46 -8.88
N GLU A 121 16.45 8.51 -8.22
CA GLU A 121 17.01 7.17 -8.05
C GLU A 121 17.11 6.44 -9.38
N MET A 122 16.13 6.59 -10.24
CA MET A 122 16.16 5.97 -11.56
C MET A 122 17.33 6.49 -12.39
N SER A 123 17.63 7.78 -12.28
CA SER A 123 18.71 8.36 -13.05
C SER A 123 20.10 7.95 -12.53
N LYS A 124 20.19 7.53 -11.26
CA LYS A 124 21.44 7.03 -10.69
C LYS A 124 21.80 5.64 -11.16
N GLY A 125 20.79 4.87 -11.54
CA GLY A 125 20.98 3.49 -11.96
C GLY A 125 20.97 2.49 -10.81
N PRO A 126 20.87 1.20 -11.14
CA PRO A 126 20.65 0.16 -10.12
C PRO A 126 21.80 -0.02 -9.14
N SER A 127 23.03 0.26 -9.55
CA SER A 127 24.18 0.04 -8.67
C SER A 127 24.20 0.97 -7.46
N GLU A 128 23.52 2.08 -7.54
CA GLU A 128 23.47 3.05 -6.44
C GLU A 128 22.23 2.92 -5.59
N SER A 129 21.25 2.17 -6.07
CA SER A 129 19.99 2.03 -5.34
C SER A 129 20.14 1.24 -4.05
N ALA A 130 21.22 0.51 -3.90
CA ALA A 130 21.48 -0.28 -2.70
C ALA A 130 22.02 0.54 -1.55
N SER A 131 22.45 1.73 -1.81
CA SER A 131 23.10 2.58 -0.79
C SER A 131 22.12 3.43 0.02
#